data_53206f398ac72e598106d145b7eb9a89
#
_entry.id   53206f398ac72e598106d145b7eb9a89
#
_cell.length_a   1.000
_cell.length_b   1.000
_cell.length_c   1.000
_cell.angle_alpha   90.00
_cell.angle_beta   90.00
_cell.angle_gamma   90.00
#
_symmetry.space_group_name_H-M   'P 1'
#
loop_
_entity.id
_entity.type
_entity.pdbx_description
1 polymer ?
#
loop_
_entity_poly.entity_id
_entity_poly.type
_entity_poly.pdbx_seq_one_letter_code
_entity_poly.pdbx_strand_id
1 'polypeptide(L)'
;MVLAAFGGKMAVMQPLPYKIAQSVLVVIYTDQAQVLLVQRTQGDGRGAAFWQSVTGSKDFESEPWEQVAAREVFEETGIDVYGEGCRLQDWELENIYPIYPQWLHRYAPGACMNTERVFGLQVPSYVHVTLNPREHTAFAWHAWRDAADRCYAPSNAEAILHLPAFLSA
;
A
#
# COMPACT_ATOMS: atom_id res chain seq x y z
N MET A 1 -16.90 -16.62 52.08
CA MET A 1 -16.08 -15.71 51.26
C MET A 1 -15.87 -16.37 49.90
N VAL A 2 -16.71 -16.00 48.92
CA VAL A 2 -16.73 -16.65 47.57
C VAL A 2 -15.93 -15.75 46.65
N LEU A 3 -14.80 -16.28 46.14
CA LEU A 3 -14.03 -15.65 45.08
C LEU A 3 -14.74 -15.93 43.73
N ALA A 4 -15.28 -14.87 43.15
CA ALA A 4 -15.73 -14.89 41.75
C ALA A 4 -14.53 -14.71 40.79
N ALA A 5 -14.19 -15.77 40.05
CA ALA A 5 -13.23 -15.71 38.98
C ALA A 5 -13.89 -15.04 37.75
N PHE A 6 -13.49 -13.80 37.44
CA PHE A 6 -13.79 -13.18 36.15
C PHE A 6 -12.88 -13.76 35.07
N GLY A 7 -13.36 -14.78 34.40
CA GLY A 7 -12.76 -15.29 33.17
C GLY A 7 -13.10 -14.35 32.00
N GLY A 8 -12.26 -13.34 31.78
CA GLY A 8 -12.30 -12.54 30.56
C GLY A 8 -11.90 -13.41 29.36
N LYS A 9 -12.87 -13.86 28.56
CA LYS A 9 -12.59 -14.40 27.23
C LYS A 9 -12.01 -13.25 26.39
N MET A 10 -10.73 -13.33 26.07
CA MET A 10 -10.18 -12.52 24.99
C MET A 10 -10.97 -12.89 23.73
N ALA A 11 -11.75 -11.93 23.23
CA ALA A 11 -12.41 -12.09 21.94
C ALA A 11 -11.31 -12.17 20.88
N VAL A 12 -11.13 -13.35 20.29
CA VAL A 12 -10.33 -13.53 19.11
C VAL A 12 -11.07 -12.76 18.02
N MET A 13 -10.53 -11.60 17.62
CA MET A 13 -11.06 -10.86 16.48
C MET A 13 -10.92 -11.75 15.25
N GLN A 14 -12.04 -12.27 14.76
CA GLN A 14 -12.05 -12.95 13.48
C GLN A 14 -11.82 -11.91 12.38
N PRO A 15 -11.02 -12.22 11.35
CA PRO A 15 -10.87 -11.31 10.23
C PRO A 15 -12.24 -11.00 9.64
N LEU A 16 -12.49 -9.74 9.33
CA LEU A 16 -13.73 -9.32 8.69
C LEU A 16 -13.89 -10.08 7.36
N PRO A 17 -15.09 -10.58 7.04
CA PRO A 17 -15.34 -11.31 5.80
C PRO A 17 -15.17 -10.44 4.55
N TYR A 18 -15.05 -9.13 4.72
CA TYR A 18 -14.95 -8.15 3.66
C TYR A 18 -13.71 -7.27 3.83
N LYS A 19 -13.15 -6.82 2.70
CA LYS A 19 -12.12 -5.79 2.70
C LYS A 19 -12.67 -4.47 3.24
N ILE A 20 -11.83 -3.75 3.96
CA ILE A 20 -12.11 -2.38 4.37
C ILE A 20 -11.79 -1.46 3.19
N ALA A 21 -12.71 -0.55 2.87
CA ALA A 21 -12.55 0.41 1.78
C ALA A 21 -11.69 1.62 2.19
N GLN A 22 -10.60 1.33 2.88
CA GLN A 22 -9.55 2.25 3.27
C GLN A 22 -8.20 1.59 2.98
N SER A 23 -7.41 2.22 2.13
CA SER A 23 -6.13 1.69 1.67
C SER A 23 -5.02 2.73 1.75
N VAL A 24 -3.79 2.25 1.65
CA VAL A 24 -2.60 3.08 1.45
C VAL A 24 -2.07 2.89 0.04
N LEU A 25 -1.40 3.92 -0.45
CA LEU A 25 -0.53 3.88 -1.60
C LEU A 25 0.83 4.39 -1.14
N VAL A 26 1.88 3.58 -1.32
CA VAL A 26 3.22 3.93 -0.87
C VAL A 26 4.15 4.08 -2.08
N VAL A 27 4.58 5.32 -2.34
CA VAL A 27 5.60 5.62 -3.35
C VAL A 27 6.97 5.39 -2.73
N ILE A 28 7.66 4.32 -3.16
CA ILE A 28 9.02 3.99 -2.69
C ILE A 28 10.02 4.61 -3.65
N TYR A 29 10.94 5.40 -3.14
CA TYR A 29 11.88 6.17 -3.97
C TYR A 29 13.26 6.32 -3.33
N THR A 30 14.27 6.53 -4.18
CA THR A 30 15.62 6.89 -3.75
C THR A 30 15.82 8.40 -3.74
N ASP A 31 16.92 8.86 -3.14
CA ASP A 31 17.36 10.27 -3.16
C ASP A 31 17.60 10.81 -4.59
N GLN A 32 17.81 9.91 -5.56
CA GLN A 32 17.97 10.24 -6.98
C GLN A 32 16.65 10.22 -7.77
N ALA A 33 15.51 10.23 -7.06
CA ALA A 33 14.17 10.18 -7.65
C ALA A 33 13.92 8.96 -8.56
N GLN A 34 14.56 7.83 -8.25
CA GLN A 34 14.18 6.54 -8.82
C GLN A 34 13.03 5.98 -8.01
N VAL A 35 11.96 5.61 -8.66
CA VAL A 35 10.73 5.07 -8.05
C VAL A 35 10.63 3.58 -8.33
N LEU A 36 10.33 2.81 -7.29
CA LEU A 36 10.08 1.38 -7.39
C LEU A 36 8.63 1.15 -7.84
N LEU A 37 8.48 0.41 -8.91
CA LEU A 37 7.19 -0.17 -9.32
C LEU A 37 7.24 -1.69 -9.20
N VAL A 38 6.12 -2.27 -8.85
CA VAL A 38 5.88 -3.72 -8.81
C VAL A 38 4.84 -4.11 -9.85
N GLN A 39 5.00 -5.28 -10.45
CA GLN A 39 4.07 -5.82 -11.43
C GLN A 39 3.19 -6.87 -10.78
N ARG A 40 1.88 -6.70 -10.82
CA ARG A 40 0.94 -7.67 -10.24
C ARG A 40 0.90 -8.98 -11.04
N THR A 41 0.74 -10.09 -10.32
CA THR A 41 0.54 -11.43 -10.88
C THR A 41 -0.81 -11.58 -11.58
N GLN A 42 -1.82 -10.88 -11.07
CA GLN A 42 -3.19 -10.87 -11.63
C GLN A 42 -3.40 -9.52 -12.30
N GLY A 43 -3.76 -9.55 -13.56
CA GLY A 43 -4.10 -8.34 -14.31
C GLY A 43 -5.38 -7.68 -13.78
N ASP A 44 -5.84 -6.68 -14.49
CA ASP A 44 -7.04 -5.88 -14.21
C ASP A 44 -8.38 -6.64 -14.36
N GLY A 45 -8.36 -7.97 -14.32
CA GLY A 45 -9.50 -8.84 -14.64
C GLY A 45 -9.64 -9.16 -16.13
N ARG A 46 -8.79 -8.55 -16.98
CA ARG A 46 -8.71 -8.79 -18.43
C ARG A 46 -7.49 -9.65 -18.80
N GLY A 47 -6.76 -10.13 -17.79
CA GLY A 47 -5.58 -10.97 -17.97
C GLY A 47 -4.26 -10.23 -18.27
N ALA A 48 -4.28 -8.90 -18.35
CA ALA A 48 -3.08 -8.10 -18.53
C ALA A 48 -2.41 -7.77 -17.18
N ALA A 49 -1.10 -7.98 -17.08
CA ALA A 49 -0.31 -7.53 -15.95
C ALA A 49 -0.14 -6.01 -16.00
N PHE A 50 -0.12 -5.35 -14.83
CA PHE A 50 0.07 -3.90 -14.75
C PHE A 50 1.07 -3.50 -13.66
N TRP A 51 1.68 -2.34 -13.85
CA TRP A 51 2.66 -1.76 -12.94
C TRP A 51 2.00 -0.77 -11.96
N GLN A 52 2.43 -0.82 -10.71
CA GLN A 52 1.93 0.06 -9.67
C GLN A 52 2.96 0.25 -8.54
N SER A 53 2.75 1.26 -7.70
CA SER A 53 3.37 1.36 -6.38
C SER A 53 2.78 0.32 -5.42
N VAL A 54 3.37 0.17 -4.23
CA VAL A 54 2.79 -0.68 -3.17
C VAL A 54 1.45 -0.14 -2.74
N THR A 55 0.45 -1.02 -2.64
CA THR A 55 -0.90 -0.68 -2.18
C THR A 55 -1.45 -1.76 -1.28
N GLY A 56 -2.23 -1.38 -0.29
CA GLY A 56 -2.94 -2.36 0.52
C GLY A 56 -4.00 -1.76 1.40
N SER A 57 -4.94 -2.58 1.85
CA SER A 57 -6.07 -2.16 2.66
C SER A 57 -5.79 -2.37 4.15
N LYS A 58 -6.49 -1.63 5.00
CA LYS A 58 -6.50 -1.91 6.43
C LYS A 58 -7.03 -3.32 6.72
N ASP A 59 -6.45 -3.97 7.70
CA ASP A 59 -6.93 -5.27 8.22
C ASP A 59 -8.09 -5.09 9.20
N PHE A 60 -8.11 -3.95 9.91
CA PHE A 60 -9.19 -3.55 10.82
C PHE A 60 -9.34 -2.02 10.83
N GLU A 61 -10.54 -1.50 11.11
CA GLU A 61 -10.87 -0.08 10.96
C GLU A 61 -9.97 0.85 11.78
N SER A 62 -9.59 0.44 12.98
CA SER A 62 -8.71 1.23 13.86
C SER A 62 -7.21 1.07 13.57
N GLU A 63 -6.81 0.31 12.54
CA GLU A 63 -5.40 0.18 12.15
C GLU A 63 -4.85 1.56 11.75
N PRO A 64 -3.78 2.06 12.41
CA PRO A 64 -3.18 3.34 12.04
C PRO A 64 -2.63 3.30 10.62
N TRP A 65 -2.82 4.37 9.87
CA TRP A 65 -2.38 4.46 8.47
C TRP A 65 -0.90 4.15 8.26
N GLU A 66 -0.03 4.63 9.16
CA GLU A 66 1.41 4.34 9.10
C GLU A 66 1.71 2.85 9.28
N GLN A 67 0.96 2.15 10.14
CA GLN A 67 1.12 0.71 10.32
C GLN A 67 0.66 -0.07 9.09
N VAL A 68 -0.42 0.36 8.44
CA VAL A 68 -0.85 -0.22 7.16
C VAL A 68 0.26 -0.07 6.12
N ALA A 69 0.82 1.14 5.97
CA ALA A 69 1.90 1.40 5.03
C ALA A 69 3.13 0.53 5.31
N ALA A 70 3.57 0.46 6.58
CA ALA A 70 4.72 -0.36 6.97
C ALA A 70 4.49 -1.85 6.71
N ARG A 71 3.32 -2.37 7.04
CA ARG A 71 2.95 -3.77 6.83
C ARG A 71 2.92 -4.13 5.36
N GLU A 72 2.21 -3.36 4.55
CA GLU A 72 2.08 -3.64 3.10
C GLU A 72 3.42 -3.55 2.37
N VAL A 73 4.26 -2.55 2.70
CA VAL A 73 5.61 -2.46 2.13
C VAL A 73 6.42 -3.70 2.47
N PHE A 74 6.39 -4.15 3.73
CA PHE A 74 7.14 -5.34 4.14
C PHE A 74 6.59 -6.61 3.48
N GLU A 75 5.27 -6.79 3.43
CA GLU A 75 4.62 -7.96 2.82
C GLU A 75 4.89 -8.07 1.33
N GLU A 76 4.86 -6.95 0.60
CA GLU A 76 5.04 -6.95 -0.85
C GLU A 76 6.50 -6.92 -1.31
N THR A 77 7.40 -6.27 -0.55
CA THR A 77 8.78 -5.99 -0.99
C THR A 77 9.88 -6.47 -0.05
N GLY A 78 9.53 -6.91 1.15
CA GLY A 78 10.50 -7.27 2.19
C GLY A 78 11.28 -6.09 2.78
N ILE A 79 10.96 -4.84 2.41
CA ILE A 79 11.64 -3.65 2.92
C ILE A 79 11.08 -3.31 4.31
N ASP A 80 11.98 -3.20 5.30
CA ASP A 80 11.64 -2.66 6.61
C ASP A 80 11.68 -1.13 6.54
N VAL A 81 10.52 -0.48 6.69
CA VAL A 81 10.41 0.99 6.64
C VAL A 81 11.14 1.70 7.78
N TYR A 82 11.45 0.98 8.86
CA TYR A 82 12.22 1.48 10.00
C TYR A 82 13.71 1.12 9.92
N GLY A 83 14.12 0.48 8.82
CA GLY A 83 15.50 0.11 8.56
C GLY A 83 16.41 1.32 8.35
N GLU A 84 17.71 1.09 8.47
CA GLU A 84 18.72 2.13 8.30
C GLU A 84 18.60 2.80 6.92
N GLY A 85 18.56 4.13 6.91
CA GLY A 85 18.44 4.94 5.70
C GLY A 85 17.03 4.99 5.11
N CYS A 86 16.05 4.33 5.71
CA CYS A 86 14.66 4.42 5.31
C CYS A 86 13.94 5.54 6.06
N ARG A 87 13.04 6.24 5.36
CA ARG A 87 12.19 7.28 5.94
C ARG A 87 10.79 7.20 5.36
N LEU A 88 9.86 6.69 6.16
CA LEU A 88 8.43 6.69 5.83
C LEU A 88 7.81 8.04 6.22
N GLN A 89 7.05 8.63 5.31
CA GLN A 89 6.40 9.92 5.51
C GLN A 89 4.96 9.87 4.98
N ASP A 90 4.01 10.29 5.80
CA ASP A 90 2.66 10.60 5.34
C ASP A 90 2.70 11.90 4.52
N TRP A 91 2.27 11.83 3.26
CA TRP A 91 2.24 13.00 2.38
C TRP A 91 1.00 13.86 2.59
N GLU A 92 0.10 13.45 3.48
CA GLU A 92 -1.16 14.14 3.77
C GLU A 92 -2.06 14.31 2.54
N LEU A 93 -1.91 13.40 1.57
CA LEU A 93 -2.72 13.32 0.37
C LEU A 93 -3.70 12.16 0.49
N GLU A 94 -4.92 12.40 0.09
CA GLU A 94 -5.99 11.39 0.03
C GLU A 94 -6.65 11.39 -1.33
N ASN A 95 -6.85 10.17 -1.86
CA ASN A 95 -7.66 9.94 -3.04
C ASN A 95 -8.96 9.25 -2.63
N ILE A 96 -10.09 9.72 -3.13
CA ILE A 96 -11.38 9.06 -2.97
C ILE A 96 -11.88 8.72 -4.36
N TYR A 97 -12.05 7.42 -4.63
CA TYR A 97 -12.46 6.96 -5.95
C TYR A 97 -13.42 5.77 -5.86
N PRO A 98 -14.26 5.58 -6.91
CA PRO A 98 -15.13 4.42 -6.97
C PRO A 98 -14.35 3.11 -7.02
N ILE A 99 -14.79 2.13 -6.24
CA ILE A 99 -14.25 0.77 -6.32
C ILE A 99 -14.65 0.21 -7.69
N TYR A 100 -13.69 -0.39 -8.41
CA TYR A 100 -13.98 -1.00 -9.70
C TYR A 100 -15.06 -2.09 -9.57
N PRO A 101 -16.06 -2.12 -10.49
CA PRO A 101 -17.18 -3.05 -10.39
C PRO A 101 -16.79 -4.52 -10.21
N GLN A 102 -15.71 -4.96 -10.86
CA GLN A 102 -15.20 -6.33 -10.76
C GLN A 102 -14.69 -6.70 -9.36
N TRP A 103 -14.42 -5.72 -8.50
CA TRP A 103 -13.90 -5.93 -7.14
C TRP A 103 -14.91 -5.64 -6.03
N LEU A 104 -16.08 -5.11 -6.35
CA LEU A 104 -17.13 -4.78 -5.36
C LEU A 104 -17.51 -5.98 -4.47
N HIS A 105 -17.49 -7.19 -5.02
CA HIS A 105 -17.80 -8.42 -4.29
C HIS A 105 -16.85 -8.68 -3.11
N ARG A 106 -15.70 -8.02 -3.05
CA ARG A 106 -14.71 -8.16 -1.98
C ARG A 106 -15.00 -7.25 -0.79
N TYR A 107 -15.91 -6.29 -0.92
CA TYR A 107 -16.25 -5.29 0.07
C TYR A 107 -17.64 -5.51 0.64
N ALA A 108 -17.92 -4.91 1.80
CA ALA A 108 -19.24 -4.99 2.41
C ALA A 108 -20.33 -4.44 1.46
N PRO A 109 -21.56 -5.01 1.49
CA PRO A 109 -22.67 -4.50 0.70
C PRO A 109 -22.88 -3.00 0.93
N GLY A 110 -22.95 -2.23 -0.17
CA GLY A 110 -23.08 -0.78 -0.12
C GLY A 110 -21.76 0.00 -0.10
N ALA A 111 -20.63 -0.64 0.11
CA ALA A 111 -19.32 0.00 -0.05
C ALA A 111 -19.05 0.19 -1.55
N CYS A 112 -18.95 1.44 -2.00
CA CYS A 112 -18.74 1.78 -3.41
C CYS A 112 -17.54 2.71 -3.64
N MET A 113 -17.03 3.34 -2.60
CA MET A 113 -15.89 4.26 -2.66
C MET A 113 -14.75 3.76 -1.78
N ASN A 114 -13.52 3.91 -2.25
CA ASN A 114 -12.30 3.65 -1.47
C ASN A 114 -11.63 4.98 -1.13
N THR A 115 -11.17 5.10 0.12
CA THR A 115 -10.27 6.18 0.54
C THR A 115 -8.84 5.65 0.57
N GLU A 116 -7.94 6.28 -0.17
CA GLU A 116 -6.55 5.90 -0.29
C GLU A 116 -5.65 7.00 0.26
N ARG A 117 -4.90 6.70 1.33
CA ARG A 117 -3.91 7.61 1.94
C ARG A 117 -2.55 7.40 1.29
N VAL A 118 -1.91 8.48 0.88
CA VAL A 118 -0.62 8.43 0.16
C VAL A 118 0.55 8.61 1.13
N PHE A 119 1.51 7.71 1.04
CA PHE A 119 2.79 7.75 1.76
C PHE A 119 3.95 7.78 0.77
N GLY A 120 5.04 8.42 1.17
CA GLY A 120 6.34 8.28 0.54
C GLY A 120 7.29 7.49 1.44
N LEU A 121 8.04 6.58 0.85
CA LEU A 121 9.12 5.87 1.52
C LEU A 121 10.43 6.14 0.79
N GLN A 122 11.26 7.00 1.37
CA GLN A 122 12.63 7.16 0.89
C GLN A 122 13.47 5.98 1.38
N VAL A 123 14.23 5.40 0.46
CA VAL A 123 15.13 4.26 0.73
C VAL A 123 16.52 4.53 0.18
N PRO A 124 17.56 3.90 0.76
CA PRO A 124 18.90 3.96 0.17
C PRO A 124 18.94 3.24 -1.19
N SER A 125 19.82 3.68 -2.09
CA SER A 125 19.94 3.10 -3.44
C SER A 125 20.35 1.62 -3.48
N TYR A 126 20.87 1.11 -2.37
CA TYR A 126 21.27 -0.29 -2.21
C TYR A 126 20.21 -1.15 -1.52
N VAL A 127 18.99 -0.63 -1.31
CA VAL A 127 17.94 -1.40 -0.65
C VAL A 127 17.66 -2.71 -1.39
N HIS A 128 17.53 -3.78 -0.64
CA HIS A 128 17.19 -5.09 -1.18
C HIS A 128 15.68 -5.26 -1.28
N VAL A 129 15.21 -5.69 -2.46
CA VAL A 129 13.79 -5.98 -2.72
C VAL A 129 13.59 -7.48 -2.84
N THR A 130 12.70 -8.04 -2.03
CA THR A 130 12.27 -9.42 -2.10
C THR A 130 10.76 -9.46 -2.29
N LEU A 131 10.31 -9.72 -3.51
CA LEU A 131 8.89 -9.74 -3.82
C LEU A 131 8.15 -10.92 -3.18
N ASN A 132 6.90 -10.66 -2.81
CA ASN A 132 5.95 -11.73 -2.54
C ASN A 132 5.47 -12.35 -3.88
N PRO A 133 5.85 -13.60 -4.20
CA PRO A 133 5.55 -14.20 -5.50
C PRO A 133 4.05 -14.50 -5.69
N ARG A 134 3.25 -14.42 -4.63
CA ARG A 134 1.79 -14.59 -4.71
C ARG A 134 1.10 -13.36 -5.25
N GLU A 135 1.76 -12.19 -5.16
CA GLU A 135 1.16 -10.91 -5.54
C GLU A 135 1.85 -10.27 -6.74
N HIS A 136 3.17 -10.43 -6.83
CA HIS A 136 3.98 -9.72 -7.82
C HIS A 136 4.92 -10.67 -8.57
N THR A 137 5.08 -10.41 -9.86
CA THR A 137 5.96 -11.18 -10.77
C THR A 137 7.29 -10.50 -11.03
N ALA A 138 7.34 -9.17 -10.92
CA ALA A 138 8.53 -8.39 -11.22
C ALA A 138 8.53 -7.06 -10.47
N PHE A 139 9.70 -6.46 -10.33
CA PHE A 139 9.86 -5.08 -9.91
C PHE A 139 10.87 -4.37 -10.82
N ALA A 140 10.77 -3.06 -10.89
CA ALA A 140 11.73 -2.23 -11.60
C ALA A 140 11.82 -0.84 -11.00
N TRP A 141 13.02 -0.24 -11.09
CA TRP A 141 13.27 1.14 -10.72
C TRP A 141 13.22 2.00 -11.99
N HIS A 142 12.50 3.12 -11.90
CA HIS A 142 12.32 4.06 -13.00
C HIS A 142 12.54 5.49 -12.51
N ALA A 143 13.04 6.36 -13.38
CA ALA A 143 12.94 7.80 -13.13
C ALA A 143 11.47 8.16 -12.86
N TRP A 144 11.22 9.05 -11.91
CA TRP A 144 9.87 9.29 -11.39
C TRP A 144 8.81 9.64 -12.45
N ARG A 145 9.19 10.35 -13.53
CA ARG A 145 8.26 10.64 -14.63
C ARG A 145 7.91 9.38 -15.44
N ASP A 146 8.91 8.58 -15.75
CA ASP A 146 8.70 7.31 -16.46
C ASP A 146 7.90 6.33 -15.60
N ALA A 147 8.11 6.35 -14.28
CA ALA A 147 7.30 5.57 -13.34
C ALA A 147 5.83 5.99 -13.38
N ALA A 148 5.55 7.31 -13.34
CA ALA A 148 4.20 7.83 -13.42
C ALA A 148 3.51 7.41 -14.74
N ASP A 149 4.21 7.49 -15.86
CA ASP A 149 3.67 7.09 -17.18
C ASP A 149 3.35 5.59 -17.27
N ARG A 150 4.01 4.76 -16.46
CA ARG A 150 3.82 3.30 -16.45
C ARG A 150 2.70 2.83 -15.54
N CYS A 151 2.24 3.67 -14.62
CA CYS A 151 1.23 3.28 -13.65
C CYS A 151 -0.12 3.02 -14.30
N TYR A 152 -0.77 1.94 -13.87
CA TYR A 152 -2.12 1.60 -14.31
C TYR A 152 -3.16 2.59 -13.80
N ALA A 153 -3.12 2.92 -12.50
CA ALA A 153 -4.10 3.80 -11.87
C ALA A 153 -3.69 5.27 -11.97
N PRO A 154 -4.60 6.18 -12.41
CA PRO A 154 -4.32 7.62 -12.46
C PRO A 154 -3.92 8.20 -11.11
N SER A 155 -4.52 7.76 -10.01
CA SER A 155 -4.18 8.21 -8.66
C SER A 155 -2.74 7.88 -8.28
N ASN A 156 -2.23 6.73 -8.72
CA ASN A 156 -0.84 6.34 -8.51
C ASN A 156 0.12 7.21 -9.33
N ALA A 157 -0.20 7.46 -10.59
CA ALA A 157 0.59 8.36 -11.44
C ALA A 157 0.66 9.76 -10.84
N GLU A 158 -0.47 10.31 -10.39
CA GLU A 158 -0.57 11.61 -9.74
C GLU A 158 0.29 11.67 -8.45
N ALA A 159 0.20 10.65 -7.60
CA ALA A 159 1.02 10.56 -6.39
C ALA A 159 2.52 10.64 -6.71
N ILE A 160 2.99 9.91 -7.72
CA ILE A 160 4.39 9.93 -8.15
C ILE A 160 4.78 11.33 -8.67
N LEU A 161 3.89 12.02 -9.37
CA LEU A 161 4.15 13.37 -9.88
C LEU A 161 4.31 14.42 -8.76
N HIS A 162 3.82 14.15 -7.56
CA HIS A 162 4.07 14.98 -6.37
C HIS A 162 5.46 14.76 -5.74
N LEU A 163 6.18 13.69 -6.09
CA LEU A 163 7.47 13.34 -5.49
C LEU A 163 8.47 14.52 -5.39
N PRO A 164 8.63 15.41 -6.41
CA PRO A 164 9.59 16.50 -6.31
C PRO A 164 9.38 17.45 -5.12
N ALA A 165 8.15 17.56 -4.61
CA ALA A 165 7.87 18.38 -3.43
C ALA A 165 8.45 17.78 -2.13
N PHE A 166 8.76 16.49 -2.12
CA PHE A 166 9.23 15.73 -0.96
C PHE A 166 10.71 15.36 -1.01
N LEU A 167 11.38 15.57 -2.17
CA LEU A 167 12.82 15.28 -2.33
C LEU A 167 13.73 16.31 -1.64
N SER A 168 13.24 17.52 -1.40
CA SER A 168 14.03 18.65 -0.91
C SER A 168 13.89 18.90 0.60
N ALA A 169 13.27 17.99 1.31
CA ALA A 169 13.02 18.14 2.74
C ALA A 169 14.06 17.45 3.62
#